data_2cbfacbcf50cba6379789bfaaaa50e1e
#
_entry.id   2cbfacbcf50cba6379789bfaaaa50e1e
#
_cell.length_a   1.000
_cell.length_b   1.000
_cell.length_c   1.000
_cell.angle_alpha   90.00
_cell.angle_beta   90.00
_cell.angle_gamma   90.00
#
_symmetry.space_group_name_H-M   'P 1'
#
loop_
_entity.id
_entity.type
_entity.pdbx_description
1 polymer ?
#
loop_
_entity_poly.entity_id
_entity_poly.type
_entity_poly.pdbx_seq_one_letter_code
_entity_poly.pdbx_strand_id
1 'polypeptide(L)'
;MIRRPPRSTPLYSSAASDVYKRQLLLVRDNGGELRVFHNVCRHRGHVLVTERGQTGHSLCCPYHSWTYALDGTLLRTPHIGGSGVHHTSGFDRSNHPLVAVRSATWNDLVFINLDGEADDFARFIEPLEKRWAGLWGTTGPGSLRYAPDYSAFSLELETNWKLAVENYLEAYHLPTVHPDLNSISPLTAHEIFVTDRFAGQFSHSYNLEIGTGDHLPVFPDWPAESLAEAEYPVLFPNTLLGLQADHLFVMVVIPLAYDRTREETRLYCVGDSALTEKHRFRRSEQHAFWTRVFQEDVSAVTGMQKGRASPAFDGGVLSPIMDSATAAFHRWAAERLGVCLTAEPGP
;
A
#
# COMPACT_ATOMS: atom_id res chain seq x y z
N MET A 1 7.00 -12.14 31.73
CA MET A 1 7.41 -11.33 30.57
C MET A 1 6.72 -11.90 29.36
N ILE A 2 5.60 -11.30 28.93
CA ILE A 2 4.87 -11.71 27.72
C ILE A 2 5.63 -11.07 26.56
N ARG A 3 6.27 -11.89 25.73
CA ARG A 3 6.88 -11.43 24.48
C ARG A 3 5.75 -10.92 23.60
N ARG A 4 5.82 -9.65 23.20
CA ARG A 4 4.96 -9.16 22.11
C ARG A 4 5.14 -10.07 20.90
N PRO A 5 4.05 -10.49 20.24
CA PRO A 5 4.18 -11.21 18.97
C PRO A 5 5.00 -10.37 17.99
N PRO A 6 5.75 -10.97 17.07
CA PRO A 6 6.48 -10.22 16.07
C PRO A 6 5.47 -9.32 15.33
N ARG A 7 5.73 -8.02 15.28
CA ARG A 7 4.95 -7.10 14.45
C ARG A 7 4.91 -7.69 13.04
N SER A 8 3.71 -7.75 12.48
CA SER A 8 3.49 -8.22 11.11
C SER A 8 4.56 -7.64 10.18
N THR A 9 5.03 -8.45 9.25
CA THR A 9 6.02 -8.02 8.26
C THR A 9 5.37 -6.89 7.44
N PRO A 10 5.97 -5.69 7.35
CA PRO A 10 5.39 -4.58 6.60
C PRO A 10 5.04 -4.99 5.17
N LEU A 11 3.95 -4.45 4.65
CA LEU A 11 3.65 -4.53 3.22
C LEU A 11 4.77 -3.84 2.44
N TYR A 12 5.54 -4.61 1.71
CA TYR A 12 6.61 -4.05 0.91
C TYR A 12 6.04 -3.49 -0.38
N SER A 13 6.26 -2.21 -0.64
CA SER A 13 6.18 -1.72 -2.01
C SER A 13 7.44 -2.14 -2.78
N SER A 14 7.74 -3.43 -2.78
CA SER A 14 8.83 -4.00 -3.59
C SER A 14 8.65 -3.78 -5.08
N ALA A 15 7.49 -3.32 -5.48
CA ALA A 15 7.10 -3.21 -6.87
C ALA A 15 7.51 -1.91 -7.56
N ALA A 16 7.63 -0.81 -6.86
CA ALA A 16 8.25 0.37 -7.45
C ALA A 16 9.68 0.06 -7.89
N SER A 17 10.29 -0.98 -7.30
CA SER A 17 11.62 -1.44 -7.64
C SER A 17 11.68 -2.25 -8.94
N ASP A 18 10.63 -2.97 -9.31
CA ASP A 18 10.71 -3.93 -10.42
C ASP A 18 10.38 -3.28 -11.78
N VAL A 19 9.43 -2.36 -11.84
CA VAL A 19 9.05 -1.67 -13.09
C VAL A 19 10.20 -0.87 -13.70
N TYR A 20 11.15 -0.38 -12.88
CA TYR A 20 12.32 0.37 -13.32
C TYR A 20 13.63 -0.35 -13.03
N LYS A 21 13.61 -1.65 -12.70
CA LYS A 21 14.80 -2.42 -12.28
C LYS A 21 15.55 -1.78 -11.09
N ARG A 22 14.84 -1.09 -10.22
CA ARG A 22 15.39 -0.48 -9.01
C ARG A 22 14.98 -1.31 -7.83
N GLN A 23 15.87 -2.16 -7.35
CA GLN A 23 15.60 -2.92 -6.13
C GLN A 23 15.87 -2.06 -4.89
N LEU A 24 14.97 -2.14 -3.93
CA LEU A 24 15.11 -1.50 -2.64
C LEU A 24 15.37 -2.54 -1.56
N LEU A 25 16.21 -2.16 -0.62
CA LEU A 25 16.53 -2.94 0.57
C LEU A 25 15.87 -2.27 1.78
N LEU A 26 14.93 -2.99 2.39
CA LEU A 26 14.34 -2.60 3.65
C LEU A 26 15.00 -3.39 4.77
N VAL A 27 15.58 -2.71 5.74
CA VAL A 27 16.28 -3.35 6.85
C VAL A 27 15.90 -2.69 8.18
N ARG A 28 15.68 -3.51 9.21
CA ARG A 28 15.56 -2.99 10.58
C ARG A 28 16.95 -2.98 11.21
N ASP A 29 17.34 -1.82 11.70
CA ASP A 29 18.60 -1.68 12.42
C ASP A 29 18.53 -2.24 13.86
N ASN A 30 19.65 -2.20 14.56
CA ASN A 30 19.73 -2.70 15.93
C ASN A 30 18.86 -1.95 16.94
N GLY A 31 18.45 -0.73 16.62
CA GLY A 31 17.49 0.07 17.38
C GLY A 31 16.03 -0.25 17.05
N GLY A 32 15.79 -1.11 16.04
CA GLY A 32 14.46 -1.44 15.55
C GLY A 32 13.90 -0.44 14.53
N GLU A 33 14.69 0.59 14.16
CA GLU A 33 14.31 1.56 13.14
C GLU A 33 14.34 0.91 11.75
N LEU A 34 13.29 1.14 10.96
CA LEU A 34 13.23 0.69 9.58
C LEU A 34 13.96 1.70 8.68
N ARG A 35 14.94 1.21 7.95
CA ARG A 35 15.71 1.97 6.96
C ARG A 35 15.50 1.42 5.57
N VAL A 36 15.50 2.29 4.60
CA VAL A 36 15.37 1.94 3.19
C VAL A 36 16.58 2.44 2.42
N PHE A 37 17.18 1.56 1.63
CA PHE A 37 18.34 1.87 0.79
C PHE A 37 18.09 1.38 -0.64
N HIS A 38 18.84 1.93 -1.60
CA HIS A 38 19.01 1.24 -2.87
C HIS A 38 19.78 -0.07 -2.63
N ASN A 39 19.27 -1.19 -3.10
CA ASN A 39 19.85 -2.51 -2.90
C ASN A 39 21.05 -2.74 -3.84
N VAL A 40 22.08 -1.94 -3.65
CA VAL A 40 23.24 -1.93 -4.53
C VAL A 40 24.54 -1.67 -3.75
N CYS A 41 25.55 -2.53 -3.95
CA CYS A 41 26.88 -2.34 -3.38
C CYS A 41 27.60 -1.16 -4.05
N ARG A 42 28.17 -0.28 -3.25
CA ARG A 42 28.90 0.93 -3.71
C ARG A 42 30.23 0.65 -4.42
N HIS A 43 30.66 -0.62 -4.43
CA HIS A 43 31.90 -1.01 -5.14
C HIS A 43 31.67 -1.16 -6.65
N ARG A 44 30.92 -2.18 -7.07
CA ARG A 44 30.71 -2.53 -8.50
C ARG A 44 29.25 -2.84 -8.81
N GLY A 45 28.30 -2.32 -8.02
CA GLY A 45 26.89 -2.37 -8.30
C GLY A 45 26.20 -3.74 -8.10
N HIS A 46 26.85 -4.67 -7.37
CA HIS A 46 26.20 -5.95 -7.10
C HIS A 46 25.01 -5.76 -6.14
N VAL A 47 23.93 -6.50 -6.36
CA VAL A 47 22.79 -6.58 -5.44
C VAL A 47 23.24 -7.17 -4.09
N LEU A 48 22.85 -6.56 -2.98
CA LEU A 48 23.29 -6.98 -1.65
C LEU A 48 22.42 -8.11 -1.07
N VAL A 49 21.13 -8.02 -1.24
CA VAL A 49 20.15 -8.96 -0.67
C VAL A 49 19.17 -9.36 -1.78
N THR A 50 19.00 -10.64 -2.01
CA THR A 50 18.12 -11.19 -3.05
C THR A 50 16.82 -11.77 -2.49
N GLU A 51 16.80 -12.13 -1.19
CA GLU A 51 15.69 -12.80 -0.54
C GLU A 51 15.38 -12.16 0.82
N ARG A 52 14.17 -12.40 1.30
CA ARG A 52 13.78 -12.03 2.66
C ARG A 52 14.50 -12.94 3.66
N GLY A 53 14.93 -12.37 4.77
CA GLY A 53 15.57 -13.15 5.81
C GLY A 53 15.93 -12.33 7.04
N GLN A 54 16.54 -13.01 7.98
CA GLN A 54 17.16 -12.36 9.13
C GLN A 54 18.61 -12.05 8.79
N THR A 55 19.01 -10.81 9.00
CA THR A 55 20.41 -10.42 8.94
C THR A 55 21.00 -10.34 10.34
N GLY A 56 22.31 -10.56 10.46
CA GLY A 56 23.04 -10.27 11.70
C GLY A 56 23.22 -8.77 11.91
N HIS A 57 24.39 -8.36 12.36
CA HIS A 57 24.69 -6.94 12.63
C HIS A 57 25.18 -6.16 11.41
N SER A 58 25.23 -6.78 10.23
CA SER A 58 25.75 -6.15 9.01
C SER A 58 25.28 -6.86 7.74
N LEU A 59 25.40 -6.16 6.62
CA LEU A 59 25.12 -6.62 5.28
C LEU A 59 26.45 -6.82 4.53
N CYS A 60 26.72 -8.02 4.04
CA CYS A 60 27.94 -8.35 3.33
C CYS A 60 27.65 -8.55 1.84
N CYS A 61 28.34 -7.81 0.99
CA CYS A 61 28.25 -7.97 -0.46
C CYS A 61 28.81 -9.35 -0.88
N PRO A 62 28.06 -10.17 -1.60
CA PRO A 62 28.50 -11.53 -1.95
C PRO A 62 29.61 -11.54 -3.00
N TYR A 63 29.93 -10.36 -3.60
CA TYR A 63 30.95 -10.31 -4.65
C TYR A 63 32.39 -10.13 -4.09
N HIS A 64 32.62 -9.07 -3.29
CA HIS A 64 33.94 -8.77 -2.74
C HIS A 64 33.93 -8.55 -1.24
N SER A 65 32.90 -9.00 -0.56
CA SER A 65 32.73 -8.91 0.90
C SER A 65 32.81 -7.49 1.47
N TRP A 66 32.47 -6.47 0.67
CA TRP A 66 32.25 -5.14 1.23
C TRP A 66 31.10 -5.23 2.22
N THR A 67 31.33 -4.76 3.43
CA THR A 67 30.42 -4.97 4.55
C THR A 67 29.88 -3.63 5.02
N TYR A 68 28.56 -3.54 5.13
CA TYR A 68 27.84 -2.36 5.59
C TYR A 68 27.14 -2.63 6.91
N ALA A 69 27.11 -1.65 7.81
CA ALA A 69 26.24 -1.67 8.97
C ALA A 69 24.76 -1.57 8.53
N LEU A 70 23.83 -1.83 9.45
CA LEU A 70 22.40 -1.76 9.15
C LEU A 70 21.89 -0.30 8.99
N ASP A 71 22.70 0.68 9.38
CA ASP A 71 22.47 2.11 9.11
C ASP A 71 23.01 2.57 7.75
N GLY A 72 23.62 1.66 6.99
CA GLY A 72 24.20 1.90 5.67
C GLY A 72 25.69 2.28 5.66
N THR A 73 26.31 2.49 6.82
CA THR A 73 27.75 2.84 6.92
C THR A 73 28.63 1.73 6.37
N LEU A 74 29.62 2.06 5.52
CA LEU A 74 30.60 1.10 5.01
C LEU A 74 31.65 0.76 6.08
N LEU A 75 31.62 -0.47 6.59
CA LEU A 75 32.49 -0.93 7.69
C LEU A 75 33.80 -1.54 7.20
N ARG A 76 33.74 -2.38 6.14
CA ARG A 76 34.89 -3.18 5.69
C ARG A 76 34.99 -3.20 4.17
N THR A 77 36.24 -3.15 3.71
CA THR A 77 36.62 -3.21 2.28
C THR A 77 37.78 -4.15 2.12
N PRO A 78 37.55 -5.47 2.18
CA PRO A 78 38.64 -6.45 2.08
C PRO A 78 39.49 -6.25 0.80
N HIS A 79 40.80 -6.35 0.95
CA HIS A 79 41.78 -6.30 -0.16
C HIS A 79 41.76 -5.01 -1.00
N ILE A 80 41.21 -3.91 -0.52
CA ILE A 80 41.11 -2.66 -1.28
C ILE A 80 42.47 -2.10 -1.70
N GLY A 81 43.50 -2.37 -0.92
CA GLY A 81 44.90 -1.97 -1.24
C GLY A 81 45.75 -3.06 -1.87
N GLY A 82 45.17 -4.20 -2.23
CA GLY A 82 45.86 -5.38 -2.74
C GLY A 82 45.62 -6.61 -1.85
N SER A 83 46.22 -7.76 -2.24
CA SER A 83 46.04 -9.01 -1.50
C SER A 83 46.47 -8.90 -0.05
N GLY A 84 45.53 -9.12 0.89
CA GLY A 84 45.76 -9.01 2.32
C GLY A 84 45.83 -7.57 2.86
N VAL A 85 45.75 -6.55 2.02
CA VAL A 85 45.80 -5.13 2.41
C VAL A 85 44.39 -4.53 2.38
N HIS A 86 43.83 -4.19 3.53
CA HIS A 86 42.43 -3.76 3.70
C HIS A 86 42.25 -2.25 3.76
N HIS A 87 43.28 -1.48 3.40
CA HIS A 87 43.28 -0.01 3.33
C HIS A 87 44.18 0.45 2.19
N THR A 88 43.94 1.65 1.68
CA THR A 88 44.79 2.31 0.70
C THR A 88 44.70 3.83 0.85
N SER A 89 45.77 4.54 0.51
CA SER A 89 45.74 6.00 0.54
C SER A 89 44.74 6.54 -0.50
N GLY A 90 44.07 7.60 -0.15
CA GLY A 90 43.06 8.23 -1.03
C GLY A 90 41.69 7.56 -1.09
N PHE A 91 41.49 6.45 -0.37
CA PHE A 91 40.19 5.82 -0.24
C PHE A 91 39.63 6.02 1.17
N ASP A 92 38.52 6.77 1.26
CA ASP A 92 37.79 6.98 2.49
C ASP A 92 36.43 6.26 2.43
N ARG A 93 36.24 5.30 3.34
CA ARG A 93 34.99 4.51 3.45
C ARG A 93 33.79 5.37 3.78
N SER A 94 33.97 6.49 4.50
CA SER A 94 32.88 7.38 4.87
C SER A 94 32.15 7.99 3.65
N ASN A 95 32.82 8.05 2.51
CA ASN A 95 32.27 8.55 1.26
C ASN A 95 31.46 7.50 0.47
N HIS A 96 31.37 6.27 0.97
CA HIS A 96 30.75 5.16 0.28
C HIS A 96 29.66 4.41 1.09
N PRO A 97 28.81 5.10 1.88
CA PRO A 97 27.69 4.45 2.53
C PRO A 97 26.68 3.96 1.50
N LEU A 98 25.77 3.07 1.89
CA LEU A 98 24.58 2.77 1.08
C LEU A 98 23.77 4.04 0.84
N VAL A 99 23.18 4.15 -0.34
CA VAL A 99 22.35 5.30 -0.69
C VAL A 99 20.97 5.10 -0.06
N ALA A 100 20.66 5.95 0.90
CA ALA A 100 19.37 5.94 1.57
C ALA A 100 18.26 6.41 0.63
N VAL A 101 17.08 5.82 0.79
CA VAL A 101 15.85 6.26 0.14
C VAL A 101 14.96 6.92 1.19
N ARG A 102 14.45 8.10 0.89
CA ARG A 102 13.52 8.80 1.78
C ARG A 102 12.30 7.92 2.01
N SER A 103 12.02 7.64 3.28
CA SER A 103 10.94 6.74 3.66
C SER A 103 10.27 7.19 4.94
N ALA A 104 9.01 6.77 5.10
CA ALA A 104 8.25 6.94 6.33
C ALA A 104 7.42 5.68 6.60
N THR A 105 7.09 5.45 7.85
CA THR A 105 6.22 4.33 8.26
C THR A 105 4.94 4.90 8.85
N TRP A 106 3.82 4.40 8.38
CA TRP A 106 2.50 4.67 8.93
C TRP A 106 1.80 3.34 9.19
N ASN A 107 1.52 3.06 10.45
CA ASN A 107 1.11 1.73 10.89
C ASN A 107 2.09 0.65 10.40
N ASP A 108 1.64 -0.35 9.62
CA ASP A 108 2.47 -1.40 9.04
C ASP A 108 2.90 -1.09 7.57
N LEU A 109 2.58 0.10 7.07
CA LEU A 109 2.92 0.52 5.71
C LEU A 109 4.22 1.31 5.68
N VAL A 110 5.02 1.05 4.66
CA VAL A 110 6.25 1.79 4.38
C VAL A 110 6.06 2.60 3.10
N PHE A 111 6.06 3.91 3.23
CA PHE A 111 6.02 4.84 2.11
C PHE A 111 7.44 5.22 1.72
N ILE A 112 7.70 5.30 0.44
CA ILE A 112 9.01 5.68 -0.11
C ILE A 112 8.88 6.82 -1.10
N ASN A 113 9.93 7.65 -1.16
CA ASN A 113 10.07 8.68 -2.19
C ASN A 113 11.46 8.58 -2.82
N LEU A 114 11.50 8.24 -4.12
CA LEU A 114 12.74 7.92 -4.82
C LEU A 114 13.56 9.14 -5.22
N ASP A 115 12.91 10.28 -5.48
CA ASP A 115 13.60 11.54 -5.81
C ASP A 115 14.06 12.31 -4.58
N GLY A 116 13.53 11.95 -3.39
CA GLY A 116 13.88 12.59 -2.12
C GLY A 116 13.22 13.95 -1.90
N GLU A 117 12.37 14.42 -2.82
CA GLU A 117 11.82 15.78 -2.84
C GLU A 117 10.38 15.88 -2.29
N ALA A 118 9.75 14.75 -1.90
CA ALA A 118 8.42 14.78 -1.31
C ALA A 118 8.39 15.66 -0.05
N ASP A 119 7.24 16.25 0.21
CA ASP A 119 6.93 16.93 1.47
C ASP A 119 7.11 16.01 2.69
N ASP A 120 7.06 16.59 3.87
CA ASP A 120 7.03 15.81 5.12
C ASP A 120 5.84 14.85 5.12
N PHE A 121 6.13 13.57 5.39
CA PHE A 121 5.11 12.53 5.40
C PHE A 121 4.01 12.77 6.44
N ALA A 122 4.34 13.37 7.58
CA ALA A 122 3.34 13.74 8.59
C ALA A 122 2.29 14.69 8.01
N ARG A 123 2.72 15.65 7.18
CA ARG A 123 1.78 16.53 6.46
C ARG A 123 0.99 15.82 5.36
N PHE A 124 1.57 14.78 4.79
CA PHE A 124 0.88 13.98 3.76
C PHE A 124 -0.28 13.19 4.36
N ILE A 125 -0.08 12.54 5.50
CA ILE A 125 -1.06 11.62 6.10
C ILE A 125 -2.06 12.33 7.04
N GLU A 126 -1.71 13.49 7.60
CA GLU A 126 -2.52 14.23 8.57
C GLU A 126 -3.99 14.43 8.15
N PRO A 127 -4.32 14.80 6.88
CA PRO A 127 -5.72 14.96 6.49
C PRO A 127 -6.55 13.67 6.61
N LEU A 128 -5.96 12.51 6.31
CA LEU A 128 -6.63 11.23 6.49
C LEU A 128 -6.78 10.89 7.98
N GLU A 129 -5.74 11.09 8.77
CA GLU A 129 -5.80 10.85 10.21
C GLU A 129 -6.86 11.73 10.89
N LYS A 130 -6.93 13.00 10.52
CA LYS A 130 -8.00 13.91 11.01
C LYS A 130 -9.39 13.45 10.60
N ARG A 131 -9.54 12.99 9.35
CA ARG A 131 -10.80 12.47 8.85
C ARG A 131 -11.25 11.24 9.63
N TRP A 132 -10.35 10.32 9.89
CA TRP A 132 -10.65 9.07 10.57
C TRP A 132 -10.70 9.18 12.10
N ALA A 133 -10.15 10.25 12.68
CA ALA A 133 -10.17 10.45 14.13
C ALA A 133 -11.59 10.45 14.71
N GLY A 134 -12.58 10.91 13.94
CA GLY A 134 -14.00 10.88 14.34
C GLY A 134 -14.62 9.49 14.33
N LEU A 135 -14.03 8.53 13.61
CA LEU A 135 -14.54 7.15 13.49
C LEU A 135 -13.82 6.20 14.45
N TRP A 136 -12.50 6.06 14.32
CA TRP A 136 -11.74 5.09 15.12
C TRP A 136 -11.17 5.65 16.43
N GLY A 137 -11.37 6.94 16.71
CA GLY A 137 -10.93 7.59 17.94
C GLY A 137 -9.40 7.67 18.08
N THR A 138 -8.96 7.91 19.30
CA THR A 138 -7.52 8.05 19.61
C THR A 138 -6.79 6.71 19.67
N THR A 139 -7.52 5.62 19.90
CA THR A 139 -6.96 4.26 20.04
C THR A 139 -6.99 3.46 18.74
N GLY A 140 -7.65 3.97 17.70
CA GLY A 140 -7.94 3.26 16.47
C GLY A 140 -6.75 2.53 15.84
N PRO A 141 -5.66 3.21 15.43
CA PRO A 141 -4.49 2.53 14.85
C PRO A 141 -3.84 1.52 15.79
N GLY A 142 -3.83 1.83 17.10
CA GLY A 142 -3.29 0.94 18.14
C GLY A 142 -4.16 -0.30 18.41
N SER A 143 -5.42 -0.27 17.98
CA SER A 143 -6.36 -1.38 18.13
C SER A 143 -6.29 -2.40 16.99
N LEU A 144 -5.67 -2.05 15.87
CA LEU A 144 -5.56 -2.94 14.70
C LEU A 144 -4.69 -4.15 15.00
N ARG A 145 -5.14 -5.30 14.58
CA ARG A 145 -4.46 -6.59 14.73
C ARG A 145 -4.44 -7.35 13.44
N TYR A 146 -3.26 -7.83 13.06
CA TYR A 146 -3.08 -8.73 11.94
C TYR A 146 -3.16 -10.17 12.44
N ALA A 147 -4.15 -10.92 11.97
CA ALA A 147 -4.32 -12.31 12.34
C ALA A 147 -3.32 -13.21 11.59
N PRO A 148 -2.93 -14.38 12.14
CA PRO A 148 -2.05 -15.32 11.45
C PRO A 148 -2.74 -16.02 10.27
N ASP A 149 -4.07 -16.06 10.26
CA ASP A 149 -4.91 -16.70 9.24
C ASP A 149 -5.98 -15.73 8.72
N TYR A 150 -6.41 -15.93 7.47
CA TYR A 150 -7.47 -15.15 6.83
C TYR A 150 -7.25 -13.63 6.83
N SER A 151 -5.98 -13.22 6.71
CA SER A 151 -5.61 -11.80 6.77
C SER A 151 -4.90 -11.29 5.54
N ALA A 152 -4.70 -12.13 4.53
CA ALA A 152 -3.97 -11.74 3.34
C ALA A 152 -4.42 -12.51 2.11
N PHE A 153 -4.48 -11.81 1.00
CA PHE A 153 -4.60 -12.40 -0.33
C PHE A 153 -3.94 -11.49 -1.37
N SER A 154 -3.73 -12.04 -2.56
CA SER A 154 -3.10 -11.32 -3.67
C SER A 154 -3.78 -11.72 -4.97
N LEU A 155 -3.95 -10.74 -5.87
CA LEU A 155 -4.49 -10.95 -7.21
C LEU A 155 -3.48 -10.42 -8.24
N GLU A 156 -3.34 -11.13 -9.36
CA GLU A 156 -2.63 -10.62 -10.53
C GLU A 156 -3.63 -10.23 -11.61
N LEU A 157 -3.46 -9.04 -12.17
CA LEU A 157 -4.34 -8.40 -13.13
C LEU A 157 -3.60 -8.18 -14.45
N GLU A 158 -4.21 -8.55 -15.56
CA GLU A 158 -3.72 -8.18 -16.90
C GLU A 158 -4.16 -6.76 -17.25
N THR A 159 -3.70 -5.79 -16.47
CA THR A 159 -4.06 -4.37 -16.61
C THR A 159 -2.96 -3.44 -16.11
N ASN A 160 -2.99 -2.20 -16.57
CA ASN A 160 -2.20 -1.12 -16.01
C ASN A 160 -2.67 -0.78 -14.59
N TRP A 161 -1.75 -0.55 -13.69
CA TRP A 161 -2.05 -0.25 -12.28
C TRP A 161 -2.99 0.95 -12.09
N LYS A 162 -2.96 1.94 -12.99
CA LYS A 162 -3.85 3.09 -12.91
C LYS A 162 -5.32 2.72 -13.12
N LEU A 163 -5.59 1.70 -13.94
CA LEU A 163 -6.95 1.22 -14.16
C LEU A 163 -7.53 0.52 -12.92
N ALA A 164 -6.70 -0.21 -12.18
CA ALA A 164 -7.09 -0.78 -10.90
C ALA A 164 -7.42 0.31 -9.87
N VAL A 165 -6.62 1.39 -9.84
CA VAL A 165 -6.89 2.56 -8.98
C VAL A 165 -8.16 3.30 -9.41
N GLU A 166 -8.36 3.51 -10.72
CA GLU A 166 -9.56 4.15 -11.27
C GLU A 166 -10.83 3.38 -10.87
N ASN A 167 -10.82 2.05 -11.00
CA ASN A 167 -11.93 1.18 -10.64
C ASN A 167 -12.32 1.33 -9.17
N TYR A 168 -11.34 1.40 -8.29
CA TYR A 168 -11.59 1.53 -6.85
C TYR A 168 -12.13 2.92 -6.43
N LEU A 169 -11.86 3.97 -7.21
CA LEU A 169 -12.18 5.35 -6.86
C LEU A 169 -13.66 5.73 -7.02
N GLU A 170 -14.49 4.84 -7.61
CA GLU A 170 -15.90 5.14 -7.85
C GLU A 170 -16.79 3.94 -7.48
N ALA A 171 -18.06 4.21 -7.19
CA ALA A 171 -19.08 3.20 -6.86
C ALA A 171 -20.04 2.91 -8.04
N TYR A 172 -19.84 3.55 -9.17
CA TYR A 172 -20.78 3.51 -10.29
C TYR A 172 -20.97 2.09 -10.86
N HIS A 173 -19.91 1.28 -10.78
CA HIS A 173 -19.93 -0.11 -11.24
C HIS A 173 -20.58 -1.10 -10.24
N LEU A 174 -20.79 -0.71 -8.97
CA LEU A 174 -21.28 -1.61 -7.91
C LEU A 174 -22.51 -2.41 -8.32
N PRO A 175 -23.60 -1.80 -8.86
CA PRO A 175 -24.80 -2.56 -9.18
C PRO A 175 -24.60 -3.64 -10.25
N THR A 176 -23.58 -3.49 -11.09
CA THR A 176 -23.32 -4.38 -12.22
C THR A 176 -22.24 -5.41 -11.92
N VAL A 177 -21.17 -5.00 -11.27
CA VAL A 177 -19.99 -5.83 -11.01
C VAL A 177 -20.10 -6.53 -9.64
N HIS A 178 -20.63 -5.83 -8.63
CA HIS A 178 -20.70 -6.28 -7.24
C HIS A 178 -22.12 -6.31 -6.69
N PRO A 179 -23.04 -7.10 -7.21
CA PRO A 179 -24.43 -7.11 -6.75
C PRO A 179 -24.54 -7.46 -5.25
N ASP A 180 -23.71 -8.36 -4.74
CA ASP A 180 -23.69 -8.73 -3.32
C ASP A 180 -23.21 -7.56 -2.45
N LEU A 181 -22.12 -6.89 -2.82
CA LEU A 181 -21.64 -5.70 -2.12
C LEU A 181 -22.67 -4.57 -2.22
N ASN A 182 -23.27 -4.34 -3.39
CA ASN A 182 -24.31 -3.32 -3.55
C ASN A 182 -25.58 -3.59 -2.71
N SER A 183 -25.83 -4.84 -2.33
CA SER A 183 -26.94 -5.18 -1.43
C SER A 183 -26.71 -4.75 0.01
N ILE A 184 -25.48 -4.65 0.47
CA ILE A 184 -25.09 -4.27 1.83
C ILE A 184 -24.51 -2.86 1.93
N SER A 185 -24.05 -2.30 0.81
CA SER A 185 -23.50 -0.95 0.66
C SER A 185 -23.98 -0.39 -0.68
N PRO A 186 -25.25 0.03 -0.78
CA PRO A 186 -25.86 0.38 -2.07
C PRO A 186 -25.25 1.65 -2.66
N LEU A 187 -25.14 1.70 -3.99
CA LEU A 187 -24.64 2.85 -4.75
C LEU A 187 -25.24 4.19 -4.26
N THR A 188 -26.53 4.19 -3.93
CA THR A 188 -27.25 5.40 -3.48
C THR A 188 -26.81 5.91 -2.11
N ALA A 189 -26.05 5.12 -1.35
CA ALA A 189 -25.51 5.50 -0.04
C ALA A 189 -24.05 5.99 -0.13
N HIS A 190 -23.48 6.06 -1.34
CA HIS A 190 -22.10 6.49 -1.53
C HIS A 190 -22.00 7.99 -1.83
N GLU A 191 -21.03 8.64 -1.19
CA GLU A 191 -20.58 10.00 -1.48
C GLU A 191 -19.11 10.00 -1.86
N ILE A 192 -18.74 10.81 -2.85
CA ILE A 192 -17.34 10.95 -3.28
C ILE A 192 -16.71 12.11 -2.53
N PHE A 193 -15.49 11.93 -2.08
CA PHE A 193 -14.66 13.00 -1.54
C PHE A 193 -13.33 13.10 -2.30
N VAL A 194 -12.83 14.32 -2.44
CA VAL A 194 -11.57 14.63 -3.12
C VAL A 194 -10.77 15.61 -2.28
N THR A 195 -9.49 15.31 -2.11
CA THR A 195 -8.50 16.21 -1.52
C THR A 195 -7.27 16.31 -2.44
N ASP A 196 -6.30 17.12 -2.09
CA ASP A 196 -5.06 17.23 -2.88
C ASP A 196 -4.17 15.98 -2.81
N ARG A 197 -4.41 15.07 -1.87
CA ARG A 197 -3.49 13.96 -1.54
C ARG A 197 -4.13 12.59 -1.63
N PHE A 198 -5.44 12.52 -1.50
CA PHE A 198 -6.23 11.31 -1.60
C PHE A 198 -7.64 11.65 -2.05
N ALA A 199 -8.30 10.68 -2.64
CA ALA A 199 -9.69 10.74 -2.99
C ALA A 199 -10.34 9.39 -2.69
N GLY A 200 -11.65 9.33 -2.69
CA GLY A 200 -12.33 8.06 -2.43
C GLY A 200 -13.81 8.23 -2.21
N GLN A 201 -14.39 7.25 -1.54
CA GLN A 201 -15.80 7.15 -1.30
C GLN A 201 -16.07 6.98 0.18
N PHE A 202 -17.16 7.57 0.63
CA PHE A 202 -17.80 7.33 1.91
C PHE A 202 -19.13 6.61 1.67
N SER A 203 -19.39 5.54 2.40
CA SER A 203 -20.71 4.87 2.39
C SER A 203 -21.43 5.11 3.69
N HIS A 204 -22.64 5.64 3.60
CA HIS A 204 -23.56 5.83 4.74
C HIS A 204 -24.26 4.54 5.15
N SER A 205 -24.13 3.47 4.38
CA SER A 205 -24.78 2.19 4.64
C SER A 205 -23.83 1.05 4.27
N TYR A 206 -23.28 0.40 5.28
CA TYR A 206 -22.53 -0.83 5.16
C TYR A 206 -23.00 -1.81 6.23
N ASN A 207 -23.58 -2.92 5.82
CA ASN A 207 -24.04 -3.90 6.76
C ASN A 207 -22.89 -4.80 7.22
N LEU A 208 -22.54 -4.72 8.51
CA LEU A 208 -21.53 -5.57 9.15
C LEU A 208 -21.97 -7.05 9.30
N GLU A 209 -23.27 -7.32 9.20
CA GLU A 209 -23.85 -8.66 9.34
C GLU A 209 -23.66 -9.49 8.07
N ILE A 210 -22.41 -9.69 7.66
CA ILE A 210 -22.08 -10.55 6.53
C ILE A 210 -21.92 -11.98 7.06
N GLY A 211 -22.84 -12.89 6.71
CA GLY A 211 -22.80 -14.29 7.10
C GLY A 211 -23.40 -14.59 8.47
N THR A 212 -23.13 -15.79 8.97
CA THR A 212 -23.66 -16.30 10.25
C THR A 212 -22.51 -16.47 11.24
N GLY A 213 -22.65 -16.01 12.45
CA GLY A 213 -21.65 -16.17 13.49
C GLY A 213 -21.52 -14.98 14.43
N ASP A 214 -20.58 -15.05 15.37
CA ASP A 214 -20.29 -13.94 16.26
C ASP A 214 -19.62 -12.80 15.47
N HIS A 215 -20.10 -11.56 15.71
CA HIS A 215 -19.50 -10.38 15.10
C HIS A 215 -18.05 -10.17 15.56
N LEU A 216 -17.23 -9.60 14.68
CA LEU A 216 -15.91 -9.12 15.08
C LEU A 216 -16.06 -7.92 16.04
N PRO A 217 -15.12 -7.73 16.96
CA PRO A 217 -15.09 -6.53 17.79
C PRO A 217 -14.96 -5.28 16.92
N VAL A 218 -15.68 -4.22 17.31
CA VAL A 218 -15.60 -2.90 16.69
C VAL A 218 -14.53 -2.03 17.38
N PHE A 219 -14.12 -0.96 16.73
CA PHE A 219 -13.24 0.04 17.36
C PHE A 219 -13.90 0.60 18.61
N PRO A 220 -13.17 0.69 19.74
CA PRO A 220 -13.76 1.08 21.03
C PRO A 220 -14.44 2.46 21.03
N ASP A 221 -13.87 3.38 20.26
CA ASP A 221 -14.35 4.77 20.20
C ASP A 221 -15.26 5.02 18.97
N TRP A 222 -15.62 3.99 18.19
CA TRP A 222 -16.47 4.16 17.00
C TRP A 222 -17.88 4.61 17.43
N PRO A 223 -18.41 5.72 16.87
CA PRO A 223 -19.73 6.20 17.23
C PRO A 223 -20.81 5.18 16.93
N ALA A 224 -21.72 4.97 17.88
CA ALA A 224 -22.79 3.97 17.72
C ALA A 224 -23.73 4.27 16.55
N GLU A 225 -23.94 5.56 16.27
CA GLU A 225 -24.74 6.05 15.12
C GLU A 225 -24.06 5.81 13.77
N SER A 226 -22.74 5.64 13.77
CA SER A 226 -21.91 5.46 12.56
C SER A 226 -21.50 4.01 12.30
N LEU A 227 -22.10 3.03 13.02
CA LEU A 227 -21.74 1.59 12.84
C LEU A 227 -21.93 1.07 11.41
N ALA A 228 -22.83 1.69 10.66
CA ALA A 228 -23.07 1.35 9.25
C ALA A 228 -22.26 2.22 8.27
N GLU A 229 -21.36 3.05 8.75
CA GLU A 229 -20.51 3.87 7.89
C GLU A 229 -19.22 3.15 7.51
N ALA A 230 -18.77 3.40 6.28
CA ALA A 230 -17.51 2.86 5.78
C ALA A 230 -16.81 3.89 4.87
N GLU A 231 -15.49 3.85 4.84
CA GLU A 231 -14.69 4.72 3.97
C GLU A 231 -13.70 3.95 3.11
N TYR A 232 -13.57 4.40 1.88
CA TYR A 232 -12.75 3.76 0.85
C TYR A 232 -11.81 4.78 0.19
N PRO A 233 -10.81 5.34 0.92
CA PRO A 233 -9.84 6.26 0.35
C PRO A 233 -8.74 5.55 -0.44
N VAL A 234 -8.22 6.25 -1.43
CA VAL A 234 -6.97 5.95 -2.12
C VAL A 234 -5.94 7.01 -1.75
N LEU A 235 -4.91 6.64 -1.02
CA LEU A 235 -3.71 7.46 -0.87
C LEU A 235 -2.90 7.35 -2.16
N PHE A 236 -2.80 8.45 -2.89
CA PHE A 236 -2.07 8.44 -4.15
C PHE A 236 -0.57 8.15 -3.96
N PRO A 237 0.03 7.29 -4.80
CA PRO A 237 -0.51 6.76 -6.06
C PRO A 237 -1.29 5.44 -5.94
N ASN A 238 -1.04 4.60 -4.95
CA ASN A 238 -1.30 3.16 -5.09
C ASN A 238 -1.70 2.44 -3.79
N THR A 239 -2.09 3.16 -2.76
CA THR A 239 -2.53 2.56 -1.49
C THR A 239 -4.03 2.75 -1.31
N LEU A 240 -4.78 1.67 -1.44
CA LEU A 240 -6.22 1.62 -1.32
C LEU A 240 -6.56 1.14 0.09
N LEU A 241 -7.48 1.81 0.75
CA LEU A 241 -7.85 1.55 2.12
C LEU A 241 -9.36 1.38 2.22
N GLY A 242 -9.84 0.48 3.08
CA GLY A 242 -11.25 0.38 3.42
C GLY A 242 -11.40 0.27 4.93
N LEU A 243 -11.96 1.32 5.54
CA LEU A 243 -12.21 1.40 6.97
C LEU A 243 -13.69 1.14 7.26
N GLN A 244 -13.95 0.13 8.05
CA GLN A 244 -15.26 -0.24 8.59
C GLN A 244 -15.17 -0.29 10.13
N ALA A 245 -16.31 -0.35 10.80
CA ALA A 245 -16.33 -0.32 12.26
C ALA A 245 -15.60 -1.49 12.94
N ASP A 246 -15.47 -2.64 12.28
CA ASP A 246 -14.87 -3.88 12.81
C ASP A 246 -13.56 -4.29 12.12
N HIS A 247 -13.15 -3.60 11.08
CA HIS A 247 -11.92 -3.94 10.36
C HIS A 247 -11.36 -2.79 9.51
N LEU A 248 -10.10 -2.96 9.11
CA LEU A 248 -9.45 -2.18 8.06
C LEU A 248 -8.87 -3.16 7.04
N PHE A 249 -9.13 -2.96 5.77
CA PHE A 249 -8.28 -3.56 4.75
C PHE A 249 -7.34 -2.51 4.13
N VAL A 250 -6.18 -3.01 3.73
CA VAL A 250 -5.18 -2.23 3.00
C VAL A 250 -4.81 -3.02 1.77
N MET A 251 -4.93 -2.41 0.60
CA MET A 251 -4.45 -2.96 -0.66
C MET A 251 -3.34 -2.07 -1.22
N VAL A 252 -2.22 -2.67 -1.57
CA VAL A 252 -1.15 -2.00 -2.32
C VAL A 252 -1.20 -2.48 -3.75
N VAL A 253 -1.41 -1.55 -4.66
CA VAL A 253 -1.44 -1.80 -6.11
C VAL A 253 -0.01 -1.71 -6.64
N ILE A 254 0.50 -2.82 -7.15
CA ILE A 254 1.90 -3.03 -7.49
C ILE A 254 2.04 -3.18 -9.02
N PRO A 255 2.58 -2.18 -9.74
CA PRO A 255 2.83 -2.32 -11.17
C PRO A 255 3.97 -3.32 -11.43
N LEU A 256 3.69 -4.40 -12.17
CA LEU A 256 4.68 -5.39 -12.61
C LEU A 256 5.18 -5.11 -14.03
N ALA A 257 4.29 -4.62 -14.90
CA ALA A 257 4.57 -4.18 -16.26
C ALA A 257 3.56 -3.07 -16.65
N TYR A 258 3.66 -2.56 -17.87
CA TYR A 258 2.72 -1.53 -18.33
C TYR A 258 1.26 -2.04 -18.39
N ASP A 259 1.08 -3.33 -18.53
CA ASP A 259 -0.20 -4.04 -18.69
C ASP A 259 -0.38 -5.18 -17.67
N ARG A 260 0.42 -5.19 -16.60
CA ARG A 260 0.32 -6.21 -15.55
C ARG A 260 0.53 -5.59 -14.18
N THR A 261 -0.38 -5.90 -13.28
CA THR A 261 -0.45 -5.37 -11.94
C THR A 261 -0.65 -6.51 -10.94
N ARG A 262 -0.12 -6.35 -9.74
CA ARG A 262 -0.45 -7.19 -8.59
C ARG A 262 -1.10 -6.34 -7.51
N GLU A 263 -2.17 -6.84 -6.94
CA GLU A 263 -2.81 -6.31 -5.75
C GLU A 263 -2.43 -7.16 -4.54
N GLU A 264 -1.85 -6.52 -3.54
CA GLU A 264 -1.49 -7.17 -2.27
C GLU A 264 -2.40 -6.64 -1.17
N THR A 265 -3.32 -7.47 -0.67
CA THR A 265 -4.29 -7.07 0.35
C THR A 265 -3.96 -7.64 1.70
N ARG A 266 -4.17 -6.83 2.74
CA ARG A 266 -4.11 -7.21 4.15
C ARG A 266 -5.37 -6.76 4.87
N LEU A 267 -5.90 -7.67 5.71
CA LEU A 267 -7.05 -7.43 6.57
C LEU A 267 -6.59 -7.32 8.01
N TYR A 268 -7.02 -6.28 8.68
CA TYR A 268 -6.76 -6.03 10.10
C TYR A 268 -8.09 -6.05 10.85
N CYS A 269 -8.16 -6.82 11.91
CA CYS A 269 -9.28 -6.86 12.84
C CYS A 269 -9.02 -5.92 14.03
N VAL A 270 -10.05 -5.67 14.83
CA VAL A 270 -9.98 -4.78 15.98
C VAL A 270 -9.80 -5.57 17.28
N GLY A 271 -8.73 -5.27 18.02
CA GLY A 271 -8.45 -5.81 19.34
C GLY A 271 -7.99 -7.27 19.40
N ASP A 272 -7.37 -7.66 20.49
CA ASP A 272 -6.79 -9.00 20.66
C ASP A 272 -7.85 -10.11 20.70
N SER A 273 -9.07 -9.79 21.13
CA SER A 273 -10.19 -10.75 21.14
C SER A 273 -10.58 -11.23 19.75
N ALA A 274 -10.42 -10.37 18.72
CA ALA A 274 -10.68 -10.75 17.32
C ALA A 274 -9.76 -11.88 16.83
N LEU A 275 -8.60 -12.08 17.45
CA LEU A 275 -7.64 -13.13 17.07
C LEU A 275 -7.96 -14.50 17.68
N THR A 276 -8.92 -14.59 18.58
CA THR A 276 -9.27 -15.85 19.24
C THR A 276 -9.95 -16.83 18.29
N GLU A 277 -9.98 -18.11 18.66
CA GLU A 277 -10.66 -19.16 17.89
C GLU A 277 -12.16 -18.90 17.74
N LYS A 278 -12.78 -18.23 18.73
CA LYS A 278 -14.18 -17.82 18.69
C LYS A 278 -14.53 -17.04 17.42
N HIS A 279 -13.63 -16.13 16.98
CA HIS A 279 -13.87 -15.27 15.83
C HIS A 279 -13.20 -15.79 14.53
N ARG A 280 -12.60 -16.99 14.57
CA ARG A 280 -11.88 -17.54 13.42
C ARG A 280 -12.80 -17.72 12.19
N PHE A 281 -14.00 -18.25 12.41
CA PHE A 281 -14.97 -18.44 11.34
C PHE A 281 -15.34 -17.09 10.70
N ARG A 282 -15.60 -16.07 11.53
CA ARG A 282 -15.96 -14.73 11.03
C ARG A 282 -14.81 -14.08 10.24
N ARG A 283 -13.57 -14.22 10.68
CA ARG A 283 -12.40 -13.77 9.89
C ARG A 283 -12.33 -14.48 8.53
N SER A 284 -12.64 -15.77 8.48
CA SER A 284 -12.64 -16.51 7.22
C SER A 284 -13.75 -16.05 6.25
N GLU A 285 -14.94 -15.72 6.75
CA GLU A 285 -16.02 -15.15 5.94
C GLU A 285 -15.66 -13.77 5.40
N GLN A 286 -15.12 -12.90 6.24
CA GLN A 286 -14.66 -11.56 5.83
C GLN A 286 -13.55 -11.63 4.77
N HIS A 287 -12.58 -12.52 4.97
CA HIS A 287 -11.53 -12.77 3.97
C HIS A 287 -12.13 -13.27 2.64
N ALA A 288 -13.04 -14.24 2.68
CA ALA A 288 -13.68 -14.78 1.50
C ALA A 288 -14.52 -13.72 0.78
N PHE A 289 -15.22 -12.86 1.54
CA PHE A 289 -16.02 -11.77 1.00
C PHE A 289 -15.16 -10.78 0.22
N TRP A 290 -14.13 -10.20 0.84
CA TRP A 290 -13.25 -9.23 0.18
C TRP A 290 -12.46 -9.84 -0.97
N THR A 291 -12.00 -11.11 -0.84
CA THR A 291 -11.35 -11.83 -1.94
C THR A 291 -12.28 -11.92 -3.15
N ARG A 292 -13.56 -12.23 -2.94
CA ARG A 292 -14.56 -12.31 -4.02
C ARG A 292 -14.82 -10.95 -4.63
N VAL A 293 -15.05 -9.91 -3.83
CA VAL A 293 -15.28 -8.54 -4.32
C VAL A 293 -14.15 -8.12 -5.25
N PHE A 294 -12.91 -8.20 -4.83
CA PHE A 294 -11.77 -7.80 -5.68
C PHE A 294 -11.55 -8.76 -6.88
N GLN A 295 -11.95 -10.03 -6.77
CA GLN A 295 -11.90 -10.95 -7.90
C GLN A 295 -12.93 -10.61 -8.98
N GLU A 296 -14.07 -10.06 -8.62
CA GLU A 296 -15.12 -9.60 -9.54
C GLU A 296 -14.62 -8.44 -10.41
N ASP A 297 -13.77 -7.55 -9.89
CA ASP A 297 -13.17 -6.44 -10.62
C ASP A 297 -12.20 -6.86 -11.74
N VAL A 298 -11.59 -8.05 -11.63
CA VAL A 298 -10.56 -8.51 -12.58
C VAL A 298 -11.04 -8.44 -14.03
N SER A 299 -12.28 -8.84 -14.29
CA SER A 299 -12.84 -8.84 -15.65
C SER A 299 -13.07 -7.42 -16.16
N ALA A 300 -13.51 -6.49 -15.30
CA ALA A 300 -13.76 -5.10 -15.64
C ALA A 300 -12.46 -4.36 -16.01
N VAL A 301 -11.44 -4.43 -15.13
CA VAL A 301 -10.17 -3.74 -15.36
C VAL A 301 -9.37 -4.33 -16.53
N THR A 302 -9.43 -5.66 -16.73
CA THR A 302 -8.83 -6.32 -17.89
C THR A 302 -9.56 -5.93 -19.19
N GLY A 303 -10.89 -5.80 -19.14
CA GLY A 303 -11.71 -5.30 -20.25
C GLY A 303 -11.34 -3.86 -20.61
N MET A 304 -11.17 -2.98 -19.62
CA MET A 304 -10.71 -1.60 -19.83
C MET A 304 -9.33 -1.56 -20.49
N GLN A 305 -8.37 -2.36 -20.04
CA GLN A 305 -7.02 -2.44 -20.62
C GLN A 305 -7.08 -2.80 -22.11
N LYS A 306 -7.86 -3.81 -22.45
CA LYS A 306 -8.04 -4.27 -23.84
C LYS A 306 -8.79 -3.23 -24.68
N GLY A 307 -9.86 -2.66 -24.14
CA GLY A 307 -10.68 -1.65 -24.84
C GLY A 307 -9.93 -0.37 -25.16
N ARG A 308 -9.11 0.11 -24.21
CA ARG A 308 -8.30 1.33 -24.39
C ARG A 308 -7.16 1.18 -25.42
N ALA A 309 -6.83 -0.05 -25.83
CA ALA A 309 -5.91 -0.30 -26.94
C ALA A 309 -6.57 -0.11 -28.32
N SER A 310 -7.90 0.04 -28.39
CA SER A 310 -8.61 0.27 -29.65
C SER A 310 -8.33 1.68 -30.18
N PRO A 311 -8.07 1.83 -31.48
CA PRO A 311 -7.93 3.16 -32.10
C PRO A 311 -9.23 4.00 -32.08
N ALA A 312 -10.37 3.37 -31.76
CA ALA A 312 -11.66 4.05 -31.61
C ALA A 312 -11.87 4.63 -30.19
N PHE A 313 -10.99 4.33 -29.22
CA PHE A 313 -11.05 4.91 -27.89
C PHE A 313 -10.34 6.28 -27.89
N ASP A 314 -11.09 7.33 -27.71
CA ASP A 314 -10.64 8.73 -27.76
C ASP A 314 -10.34 9.37 -26.40
N GLY A 315 -10.28 8.54 -25.32
CA GLY A 315 -10.09 8.99 -23.95
C GLY A 315 -11.32 8.74 -23.06
N GLY A 316 -12.48 8.51 -23.67
CA GLY A 316 -13.74 8.26 -22.98
C GLY A 316 -14.34 9.52 -22.33
N VAL A 317 -15.45 9.32 -21.62
CA VAL A 317 -16.17 10.38 -20.92
C VAL A 317 -16.34 9.99 -19.44
N LEU A 318 -15.87 10.85 -18.56
CA LEU A 318 -16.10 10.69 -17.12
C LEU A 318 -17.46 11.31 -16.75
N SER A 319 -18.17 10.64 -15.86
CA SER A 319 -19.37 11.19 -15.23
C SER A 319 -18.96 12.39 -14.36
N PRO A 320 -19.56 13.57 -14.54
CA PRO A 320 -19.22 14.74 -13.73
C PRO A 320 -19.59 14.57 -12.25
N ILE A 321 -20.45 13.61 -11.94
CA ILE A 321 -20.91 13.32 -10.57
C ILE A 321 -20.20 12.09 -10.01
N MET A 322 -20.19 10.98 -10.77
CA MET A 322 -19.72 9.68 -10.25
C MET A 322 -18.20 9.49 -10.34
N ASP A 323 -17.51 10.21 -11.23
CA ASP A 323 -16.09 9.99 -11.52
C ASP A 323 -15.19 11.15 -11.04
N SER A 324 -15.65 11.99 -10.10
CA SER A 324 -14.87 13.14 -9.64
C SER A 324 -13.57 12.72 -8.95
N ALA A 325 -13.54 11.61 -8.22
CA ALA A 325 -12.35 11.06 -7.61
C ALA A 325 -11.38 10.49 -8.66
N THR A 326 -11.89 9.79 -9.68
CA THR A 326 -11.12 9.33 -10.84
C THR A 326 -10.50 10.51 -11.60
N ALA A 327 -11.26 11.57 -11.84
CA ALA A 327 -10.76 12.80 -12.47
C ALA A 327 -9.64 13.46 -11.63
N ALA A 328 -9.75 13.46 -10.30
CA ALA A 328 -8.71 13.95 -9.41
C ALA A 328 -7.41 13.12 -9.51
N PHE A 329 -7.54 11.81 -9.55
CA PHE A 329 -6.40 10.92 -9.75
C PHE A 329 -5.74 11.12 -11.11
N HIS A 330 -6.51 11.31 -12.18
CA HIS A 330 -5.97 11.60 -13.51
C HIS A 330 -5.17 12.92 -13.52
N ARG A 331 -5.69 13.98 -12.92
CA ARG A 331 -4.96 15.25 -12.78
C ARG A 331 -3.67 15.06 -12.01
N TRP A 332 -3.74 14.43 -10.84
CA TRP A 332 -2.57 14.12 -10.03
C TRP A 332 -1.50 13.32 -10.81
N ALA A 333 -1.91 12.29 -11.56
CA ALA A 333 -1.01 11.46 -12.36
C ALA A 333 -0.39 12.25 -13.53
N ALA A 334 -1.17 13.06 -14.22
CA ALA A 334 -0.70 13.87 -15.33
C ALA A 334 0.35 14.91 -14.87
N GLU A 335 0.10 15.60 -13.77
CA GLU A 335 1.05 16.54 -13.16
C GLU A 335 2.39 15.86 -12.82
N ARG A 336 2.37 14.68 -12.22
CA ARG A 336 3.57 13.92 -11.88
C ARG A 336 4.33 13.39 -13.09
N LEU A 337 3.63 13.15 -14.19
CA LEU A 337 4.23 12.72 -15.46
C LEU A 337 4.67 13.89 -16.34
N GLY A 338 4.43 15.14 -15.92
CA GLY A 338 4.72 16.34 -16.73
C GLY A 338 3.85 16.42 -17.99
N VAL A 339 2.69 15.77 -18.00
CA VAL A 339 1.74 15.82 -19.11
C VAL A 339 0.86 17.06 -18.91
N CYS A 340 0.91 17.99 -19.87
CA CYS A 340 -0.01 19.10 -19.90
C CYS A 340 -1.41 18.56 -20.26
N LEU A 341 -2.34 18.61 -19.32
CA LEU A 341 -3.75 18.39 -19.64
C LEU A 341 -4.20 19.60 -20.46
N THR A 342 -4.31 19.45 -21.76
CA THR A 342 -4.93 20.45 -22.62
C THR A 342 -6.37 20.67 -22.16
N ALA A 343 -6.72 21.92 -22.03
CA ALA A 343 -7.92 22.48 -21.44
C ALA A 343 -9.19 21.64 -21.53
N GLU A 344 -10.00 21.77 -20.47
CA GLU A 344 -11.35 21.24 -20.37
C GLU A 344 -12.13 21.35 -21.69
N PRO A 345 -12.87 20.31 -22.10
CA PRO A 345 -13.88 20.50 -23.11
C PRO A 345 -14.85 21.57 -22.58
N GLY A 346 -14.96 22.65 -23.29
CA GLY A 346 -15.91 23.73 -22.99
C GLY A 346 -17.33 23.22 -22.81
N PRO A 347 -18.21 24.03 -22.23
CA PRO A 347 -19.55 23.67 -21.79
C PRO A 347 -20.41 23.11 -22.89
#